data_57605aa05df97fd76d03400ac8d42c42
#
_entry.id   57605aa05df97fd76d03400ac8d42c42
#
_cell.length_a   1.000
_cell.length_b   1.000
_cell.length_c   1.000
_cell.angle_alpha   90.00
_cell.angle_beta   90.00
_cell.angle_gamma   90.00
#
_symmetry.space_group_name_H-M   'P 1'
#
loop_
_entity.id
_entity.type
_entity.pdbx_description
1 polymer ?
#
loop_
_entity_poly.entity_id
_entity_poly.type
_entity_poly.pdbx_seq_one_letter_code
_entity_poly.pdbx_strand_id
1 'polypeptide(L)'
;MKQTHWNIKKRIMAGFVVVLAVVSVVVTLLFRQTENTLRVEYRKLVQSSVEGAGDHWIGTEPYGEYFKEVGLDAVVGSVGNGATLRLISDIPGVKYTEGRFLPYFFPDVFHEGGDPIKEAKVNWVTARRAILRKPVDRIGYGGYLKLALQFPDFIQYIEDICNEFRLLYENVGGQQPYSHFTVGVLNSWGRLRSWGTHMVAHAIPYKQTYSYAGVLESLSGMPFDVKFISFDEVLEDPSVLDECKVIVNVGDAYTAPSGGSYWKNPALSCAIKAFVAKGGGLIGVGEPSACQHQGHYFALASVLGVDKEVGFSLSTDKYNWKEQPHFITEDRPEHIDFGEGMKNIYALPETTIIKTEGQDVQLAAHTFGEGRSVYISGIPYSFENARLFYRAIFWAAGEEERMKIWYSENDNIEVNYYPATGKYCVVNNTYEPQDTVIYDGRGKNTSMHLEPNGIYWFDFDGQE
;
A
#
# COMPACT_ATOMS: atom_id res chain seq x y z
N MET A 1 -77.61 7.65 40.18
CA MET A 1 -76.41 6.75 40.19
C MET A 1 -75.96 6.22 38.83
N LYS A 2 -76.81 5.85 37.89
CA LYS A 2 -76.43 5.32 36.59
C LYS A 2 -75.61 6.27 35.69
N GLN A 3 -75.88 7.57 35.76
CA GLN A 3 -75.23 8.59 34.92
C GLN A 3 -73.78 8.91 35.38
N THR A 4 -73.48 8.83 36.70
CA THR A 4 -72.11 9.03 37.25
C THR A 4 -71.24 7.87 36.95
N HIS A 5 -71.72 6.66 37.00
CA HIS A 5 -70.93 5.46 36.64
C HIS A 5 -70.57 5.41 35.16
N TRP A 6 -71.41 5.89 34.27
CA TRP A 6 -71.14 5.98 32.82
C TRP A 6 -70.02 7.01 32.52
N ASN A 7 -70.03 8.15 33.22
CA ASN A 7 -69.02 9.19 33.08
C ASN A 7 -67.62 8.73 33.62
N ILE A 8 -67.61 7.97 34.69
CA ILE A 8 -66.36 7.43 35.25
C ILE A 8 -65.75 6.40 34.29
N LYS A 9 -66.52 5.46 33.73
CA LYS A 9 -66.09 4.51 32.74
C LYS A 9 -65.49 5.18 31.48
N LYS A 10 -66.17 6.23 30.98
CA LYS A 10 -65.66 6.99 29.81
C LYS A 10 -64.32 7.71 30.11
N ARG A 11 -64.18 8.28 31.32
CA ARG A 11 -62.92 8.93 31.74
C ARG A 11 -61.82 7.95 31.89
N ILE A 12 -62.07 6.77 32.46
CA ILE A 12 -61.06 5.70 32.57
C ILE A 12 -60.67 5.20 31.19
N MET A 13 -61.65 4.95 30.30
CA MET A 13 -61.37 4.56 28.92
C MET A 13 -60.58 5.63 28.16
N ALA A 14 -60.94 6.88 28.28
CA ALA A 14 -60.20 7.98 27.64
C ALA A 14 -58.77 8.09 28.18
N GLY A 15 -58.57 7.95 29.50
CA GLY A 15 -57.23 7.89 30.09
C GLY A 15 -56.42 6.72 29.57
N PHE A 16 -57.05 5.55 29.44
CA PHE A 16 -56.36 4.35 28.91
C PHE A 16 -55.96 4.51 27.42
N VAL A 17 -56.82 5.13 26.61
CA VAL A 17 -56.53 5.44 25.20
C VAL A 17 -55.38 6.44 25.09
N VAL A 18 -55.35 7.47 25.96
CA VAL A 18 -54.24 8.45 25.97
C VAL A 18 -52.94 7.77 26.38
N VAL A 19 -52.94 6.93 27.41
CA VAL A 19 -51.75 6.18 27.82
C VAL A 19 -51.26 5.25 26.71
N LEU A 20 -52.15 4.51 26.06
CA LEU A 20 -51.79 3.66 24.91
C LEU A 20 -51.22 4.47 23.76
N ALA A 21 -51.80 5.64 23.43
CA ALA A 21 -51.26 6.51 22.40
C ALA A 21 -49.86 7.04 22.74
N VAL A 22 -49.66 7.47 23.99
CA VAL A 22 -48.35 7.92 24.44
C VAL A 22 -47.29 6.79 24.38
N VAL A 23 -47.67 5.61 24.89
CA VAL A 23 -46.76 4.41 24.84
C VAL A 23 -46.49 4.05 23.39
N SER A 24 -47.46 4.06 22.51
CA SER A 24 -47.25 3.77 21.09
C SER A 24 -46.31 4.78 20.42
N VAL A 25 -46.44 6.07 20.72
CA VAL A 25 -45.54 7.12 20.21
C VAL A 25 -44.12 6.91 20.74
N VAL A 26 -43.98 6.67 22.03
CA VAL A 26 -42.65 6.44 22.64
C VAL A 26 -41.98 5.19 22.06
N VAL A 27 -42.70 4.08 21.93
CA VAL A 27 -42.18 2.85 21.32
C VAL A 27 -41.79 3.09 19.87
N THR A 28 -42.61 3.83 19.11
CA THR A 28 -42.33 4.16 17.71
C THR A 28 -41.06 5.03 17.60
N LEU A 29 -40.92 6.01 18.47
CA LEU A 29 -39.72 6.87 18.51
C LEU A 29 -38.47 6.07 18.88
N LEU A 30 -38.55 5.22 19.91
CA LEU A 30 -37.42 4.33 20.30
C LEU A 30 -37.06 3.37 19.17
N PHE A 31 -38.08 2.79 18.50
CA PHE A 31 -37.84 1.89 17.38
C PHE A 31 -37.15 2.61 16.22
N ARG A 32 -37.62 3.82 15.85
CA ARG A 32 -36.97 4.63 14.81
C ARG A 32 -35.54 5.03 15.18
N GLN A 33 -35.29 5.38 16.44
CA GLN A 33 -33.96 5.72 16.92
C GLN A 33 -33.03 4.49 16.85
N THR A 34 -33.54 3.34 17.32
CA THR A 34 -32.78 2.07 17.23
C THR A 34 -32.54 1.67 15.78
N GLU A 35 -33.55 1.78 14.91
CA GLU A 35 -33.41 1.49 13.48
C GLU A 35 -32.37 2.41 12.82
N ASN A 36 -32.43 3.71 13.12
CA ASN A 36 -31.43 4.64 12.58
C ASN A 36 -30.01 4.34 13.09
N THR A 37 -29.86 4.03 14.37
CA THR A 37 -28.57 3.63 14.95
C THR A 37 -28.07 2.36 14.26
N LEU A 38 -28.90 1.31 14.16
CA LEU A 38 -28.54 0.06 13.49
C LEU A 38 -28.19 0.28 12.00
N ARG A 39 -28.90 1.16 11.31
CA ARG A 39 -28.57 1.50 9.91
C ARG A 39 -27.23 2.19 9.78
N VAL A 40 -26.92 3.10 10.70
CA VAL A 40 -25.61 3.76 10.74
C VAL A 40 -24.52 2.75 11.03
N GLU A 41 -24.68 1.94 12.07
CA GLU A 41 -23.74 0.88 12.44
C GLU A 41 -23.53 -0.14 11.30
N TYR A 42 -24.65 -0.58 10.67
CA TYR A 42 -24.59 -1.49 9.54
C TYR A 42 -23.84 -0.89 8.35
N ARG A 43 -24.12 0.39 8.02
CA ARG A 43 -23.39 1.09 6.95
C ARG A 43 -21.88 1.15 7.23
N LYS A 44 -21.50 1.49 8.46
CA LYS A 44 -20.12 1.53 8.88
C LYS A 44 -19.45 0.16 8.78
N LEU A 45 -20.14 -0.89 9.26
CA LEU A 45 -19.66 -2.26 9.19
C LEU A 45 -19.47 -2.72 7.74
N VAL A 46 -20.44 -2.50 6.87
CA VAL A 46 -20.35 -2.82 5.45
C VAL A 46 -19.21 -2.04 4.80
N GLN A 47 -19.10 -0.77 5.12
CA GLN A 47 -18.02 0.08 4.64
C GLN A 47 -16.65 -0.46 5.05
N SER A 48 -16.44 -0.76 6.33
CA SER A 48 -15.19 -1.36 6.81
C SER A 48 -14.90 -2.71 6.19
N SER A 49 -15.93 -3.54 6.00
CA SER A 49 -15.76 -4.86 5.37
C SER A 49 -15.33 -4.73 3.90
N VAL A 50 -15.91 -3.78 3.17
CA VAL A 50 -15.51 -3.49 1.79
C VAL A 50 -14.08 -2.94 1.78
N GLU A 51 -13.78 -2.04 2.69
CA GLU A 51 -12.45 -1.46 2.86
C GLU A 51 -11.40 -2.52 3.19
N GLY A 52 -11.75 -3.51 4.01
CA GLY A 52 -10.87 -4.62 4.36
C GLY A 52 -10.77 -5.72 3.32
N ALA A 53 -11.60 -5.73 2.30
CA ALA A 53 -11.67 -6.81 1.31
C ALA A 53 -11.17 -6.42 -0.08
N GLY A 54 -10.96 -5.15 -0.34
CA GLY A 54 -10.57 -4.64 -1.65
C GLY A 54 -9.21 -3.95 -1.63
N ASP A 55 -8.83 -3.33 -2.71
CA ASP A 55 -7.49 -2.79 -2.88
C ASP A 55 -7.37 -1.27 -2.67
N HIS A 56 -8.45 -0.52 -2.51
CA HIS A 56 -8.39 0.94 -2.50
C HIS A 56 -9.39 1.59 -1.55
N TRP A 57 -9.67 0.96 -0.45
CA TRP A 57 -10.88 1.09 0.29
C TRP A 57 -10.68 1.54 1.71
N ILE A 58 -9.57 2.00 2.01
CA ILE A 58 -9.34 2.70 3.25
C ILE A 58 -9.96 4.07 3.08
N GLY A 59 -11.14 4.26 3.56
CA GLY A 59 -11.94 5.32 3.04
C GLY A 59 -12.59 6.26 4.01
N THR A 60 -12.54 5.98 5.29
CA THR A 60 -13.14 6.87 6.28
C THR A 60 -12.08 7.50 7.16
N GLU A 61 -12.20 8.79 7.38
CA GLU A 61 -11.34 9.56 8.26
C GLU A 61 -12.10 10.03 9.49
N PRO A 62 -11.43 10.07 10.64
CA PRO A 62 -10.19 9.38 10.97
C PRO A 62 -10.43 7.88 11.15
N TYR A 63 -9.62 7.04 10.52
CA TYR A 63 -9.88 5.59 10.45
C TYR A 63 -9.85 4.91 11.83
N GLY A 64 -8.93 5.30 12.70
CA GLY A 64 -8.84 4.78 14.06
C GLY A 64 -10.05 5.12 14.93
N GLU A 65 -10.62 6.31 14.80
CA GLU A 65 -11.86 6.70 15.47
C GLU A 65 -13.05 5.93 14.94
N TYR A 66 -13.10 5.73 13.62
CA TYR A 66 -14.12 4.94 12.97
C TYR A 66 -14.18 3.51 13.50
N PHE A 67 -13.05 2.82 13.63
CA PHE A 67 -13.01 1.49 14.22
C PHE A 67 -13.44 1.48 15.68
N LYS A 68 -13.06 2.47 16.48
CA LYS A 68 -13.53 2.62 17.86
C LYS A 68 -15.04 2.82 17.92
N GLU A 69 -15.57 3.69 17.08
CA GLU A 69 -17.00 4.02 17.05
C GLU A 69 -17.86 2.81 16.71
N VAL A 70 -17.42 1.96 15.78
CA VAL A 70 -18.15 0.74 15.39
C VAL A 70 -17.75 -0.49 16.21
N GLY A 71 -16.81 -0.37 17.13
CA GLY A 71 -16.33 -1.47 17.95
C GLY A 71 -15.57 -2.55 17.19
N LEU A 72 -14.88 -2.18 16.09
CA LEU A 72 -14.06 -3.10 15.31
C LEU A 72 -12.59 -2.99 15.71
N ASP A 73 -11.99 -4.12 16.00
CA ASP A 73 -10.58 -4.26 16.34
C ASP A 73 -9.77 -4.94 15.21
N ALA A 74 -10.44 -5.44 14.18
CA ALA A 74 -9.83 -6.26 13.14
C ALA A 74 -10.17 -5.80 11.72
N VAL A 75 -9.21 -5.93 10.83
CA VAL A 75 -9.39 -5.76 9.40
C VAL A 75 -8.99 -7.03 8.66
N VAL A 76 -9.80 -7.37 7.67
CA VAL A 76 -9.57 -8.51 6.79
C VAL A 76 -9.30 -8.01 5.38
N GLY A 77 -8.12 -8.33 4.86
CA GLY A 77 -7.73 -8.03 3.49
C GLY A 77 -7.71 -9.24 2.59
N SER A 78 -7.88 -9.04 1.31
CA SER A 78 -7.60 -10.06 0.31
C SER A 78 -6.10 -10.36 0.28
N VAL A 79 -5.72 -11.63 0.22
CA VAL A 79 -4.35 -12.08 0.02
C VAL A 79 -4.00 -12.11 -1.47
N GLY A 80 -4.59 -11.21 -2.24
CA GLY A 80 -4.32 -11.11 -3.68
C GLY A 80 -3.00 -10.44 -4.01
N ASN A 81 -2.48 -9.64 -3.08
CA ASN A 81 -1.20 -8.96 -3.26
C ASN A 81 -0.58 -8.56 -1.91
N GLY A 82 0.74 -8.42 -1.88
CA GLY A 82 1.48 -7.99 -0.69
C GLY A 82 1.20 -6.53 -0.32
N ALA A 83 0.89 -5.68 -1.30
CA ALA A 83 0.54 -4.29 -1.09
C ALA A 83 -0.66 -4.15 -0.15
N THR A 84 -1.72 -4.94 -0.35
CA THR A 84 -2.89 -4.95 0.52
C THR A 84 -2.53 -5.35 1.95
N LEU A 85 -1.75 -6.40 2.13
CA LEU A 85 -1.33 -6.86 3.45
C LEU A 85 -0.49 -5.83 4.18
N ARG A 86 0.43 -5.17 3.47
CA ARG A 86 1.22 -4.07 4.06
C ARG A 86 0.33 -2.93 4.52
N LEU A 87 -0.62 -2.53 3.67
CA LEU A 87 -1.50 -1.41 3.94
C LEU A 87 -2.40 -1.66 5.16
N ILE A 88 -3.07 -2.84 5.23
CA ILE A 88 -3.96 -3.15 6.36
C ILE A 88 -3.23 -3.26 7.69
N SER A 89 -1.95 -3.62 7.67
CA SER A 89 -1.12 -3.73 8.86
C SER A 89 -0.77 -2.38 9.49
N ASP A 90 -0.93 -1.29 8.74
CA ASP A 90 -0.57 0.06 9.16
C ASP A 90 -1.79 0.98 9.33
N ILE A 91 -3.02 0.45 9.17
CA ILE A 91 -4.24 1.22 9.41
C ILE A 91 -4.30 1.69 10.87
N PRO A 92 -4.46 2.99 11.13
CA PRO A 92 -4.51 3.49 12.48
C PRO A 92 -5.62 2.86 13.33
N GLY A 93 -5.28 2.37 14.52
CA GLY A 93 -6.23 1.80 15.48
C GLY A 93 -6.60 0.33 15.26
N VAL A 94 -6.12 -0.33 14.22
CA VAL A 94 -6.28 -1.76 13.99
C VAL A 94 -5.40 -2.54 14.96
N LYS A 95 -5.99 -3.54 15.62
CA LYS A 95 -5.30 -4.42 16.58
C LYS A 95 -5.12 -5.83 16.07
N TYR A 96 -5.88 -6.23 15.05
CA TYR A 96 -5.89 -7.57 14.51
C TYR A 96 -6.05 -7.55 13.00
N THR A 97 -5.23 -8.31 12.30
CA THR A 97 -5.20 -8.38 10.85
C THR A 97 -5.42 -9.80 10.34
N GLU A 98 -6.21 -9.94 9.30
CA GLU A 98 -6.44 -11.23 8.64
C GLU A 98 -6.23 -11.10 7.14
N GLY A 99 -5.40 -11.98 6.56
CA GLY A 99 -5.30 -12.20 5.14
C GLY A 99 -6.18 -13.36 4.67
N ARG A 100 -6.96 -13.18 3.62
CA ARG A 100 -7.78 -14.24 3.03
C ARG A 100 -7.22 -14.68 1.69
N PHE A 101 -6.96 -15.97 1.59
CA PHE A 101 -6.62 -16.60 0.31
C PHE A 101 -7.84 -16.71 -0.55
N LEU A 102 -7.62 -16.36 -1.77
CA LEU A 102 -8.51 -16.40 -2.88
C LEU A 102 -9.84 -15.77 -2.76
N PRO A 103 -10.05 -15.31 -3.86
CA PRO A 103 -10.81 -14.17 -4.11
C PRO A 103 -12.27 -14.44 -4.07
N TYR A 104 -12.93 -13.38 -3.86
CA TYR A 104 -14.34 -13.16 -3.98
C TYR A 104 -14.92 -13.43 -5.37
N PHE A 105 -14.10 -13.54 -6.40
CA PHE A 105 -14.58 -13.61 -7.78
C PHE A 105 -14.64 -15.05 -8.26
N PHE A 106 -15.68 -15.68 -7.87
CA PHE A 106 -15.88 -17.08 -7.86
C PHE A 106 -16.01 -17.85 -9.10
N PRO A 107 -16.70 -17.39 -10.14
CA PRO A 107 -16.85 -18.21 -11.31
C PRO A 107 -15.56 -18.36 -12.10
N ASP A 108 -14.61 -17.45 -11.85
CA ASP A 108 -13.48 -17.26 -12.76
C ASP A 108 -12.41 -18.34 -12.70
N VAL A 109 -12.29 -19.03 -11.56
CA VAL A 109 -11.29 -20.12 -11.40
C VAL A 109 -11.88 -21.44 -10.91
N PHE A 110 -13.03 -21.43 -10.23
CA PHE A 110 -13.69 -22.63 -9.69
C PHE A 110 -14.76 -23.19 -10.64
N HIS A 111 -14.37 -23.51 -11.86
CA HIS A 111 -15.22 -24.13 -12.86
C HIS A 111 -14.47 -25.28 -13.55
N GLU A 112 -15.16 -26.08 -14.33
CA GLU A 112 -14.53 -27.13 -15.10
C GLU A 112 -13.47 -26.57 -16.06
N GLY A 113 -12.23 -27.06 -15.92
CA GLY A 113 -11.06 -26.57 -16.65
C GLY A 113 -10.41 -25.32 -16.05
N GLY A 114 -10.90 -24.80 -14.94
CA GLY A 114 -10.24 -23.72 -14.19
C GLY A 114 -9.07 -24.24 -13.36
N ASP A 115 -8.12 -23.34 -13.04
CA ASP A 115 -6.93 -23.66 -12.25
C ASP A 115 -6.79 -22.71 -11.03
N PRO A 116 -7.49 -23.02 -9.93
CA PRO A 116 -7.41 -22.21 -8.72
C PRO A 116 -6.03 -22.29 -8.03
N ILE A 117 -5.25 -23.35 -8.27
CA ILE A 117 -3.90 -23.49 -7.69
C ILE A 117 -2.96 -22.46 -8.30
N LYS A 118 -3.03 -22.25 -9.59
CA LYS A 118 -2.18 -21.27 -10.29
C LYS A 118 -2.34 -19.86 -9.68
N GLU A 119 -3.57 -19.45 -9.48
CA GLU A 119 -3.85 -18.14 -8.87
C GLU A 119 -3.39 -18.10 -7.40
N ALA A 120 -3.68 -19.16 -6.63
CA ALA A 120 -3.25 -19.27 -5.23
C ALA A 120 -1.72 -19.20 -5.09
N LYS A 121 -0.97 -19.81 -6.01
CA LYS A 121 0.50 -19.73 -6.04
C LYS A 121 1.00 -18.29 -6.22
N VAL A 122 0.42 -17.54 -7.15
CA VAL A 122 0.76 -16.13 -7.36
C VAL A 122 0.44 -15.31 -6.09
N ASN A 123 -0.75 -15.52 -5.52
CA ASN A 123 -1.18 -14.83 -4.31
C ASN A 123 -0.27 -15.14 -3.11
N TRP A 124 0.16 -16.40 -2.95
CA TRP A 124 1.02 -16.76 -1.83
C TRP A 124 2.41 -16.11 -1.90
N VAL A 125 3.03 -16.08 -3.05
CA VAL A 125 4.35 -15.46 -3.22
C VAL A 125 4.33 -14.01 -2.74
N THR A 126 3.35 -13.22 -3.18
CA THR A 126 3.25 -11.81 -2.79
C THR A 126 2.86 -11.63 -1.33
N ALA A 127 1.94 -12.47 -0.83
CA ALA A 127 1.54 -12.47 0.57
C ALA A 127 2.70 -12.81 1.51
N ARG A 128 3.47 -13.86 1.20
CA ARG A 128 4.61 -14.31 1.99
C ARG A 128 5.66 -13.22 2.15
N ARG A 129 5.96 -12.48 1.08
CA ARG A 129 6.87 -11.33 1.10
C ARG A 129 6.42 -10.28 2.14
N ALA A 130 5.15 -9.89 2.10
CA ALA A 130 4.59 -8.94 3.05
C ALA A 130 4.60 -9.48 4.50
N ILE A 131 4.23 -10.75 4.69
CA ILE A 131 4.18 -11.40 6.00
C ILE A 131 5.57 -11.48 6.66
N LEU A 132 6.61 -11.75 5.88
CA LEU A 132 7.99 -11.76 6.38
C LEU A 132 8.48 -10.39 6.83
N ARG A 133 7.91 -9.32 6.30
CA ARG A 133 8.25 -7.95 6.69
C ARG A 133 7.33 -7.38 7.77
N LYS A 134 6.05 -7.72 7.73
CA LYS A 134 5.06 -7.33 8.74
C LYS A 134 4.04 -8.46 8.90
N PRO A 135 4.17 -9.30 9.93
CA PRO A 135 3.28 -10.43 10.14
C PRO A 135 1.83 -10.00 10.27
N VAL A 136 0.92 -10.79 9.69
CA VAL A 136 -0.51 -10.72 9.95
C VAL A 136 -0.89 -11.77 11.00
N ASP A 137 -1.94 -11.52 11.76
CA ASP A 137 -2.33 -12.39 12.88
C ASP A 137 -2.94 -13.69 12.40
N ARG A 138 -3.60 -13.67 11.24
CA ARG A 138 -4.29 -14.82 10.69
C ARG A 138 -4.30 -14.82 9.16
N ILE A 139 -4.24 -16.02 8.60
CA ILE A 139 -4.58 -16.26 7.20
C ILE A 139 -5.66 -17.33 7.10
N GLY A 140 -6.43 -17.34 6.03
CA GLY A 140 -7.47 -18.34 5.79
C GLY A 140 -8.03 -18.31 4.37
N TYR A 141 -8.88 -19.27 4.07
CA TYR A 141 -9.63 -19.30 2.82
C TYR A 141 -10.83 -18.33 2.87
N GLY A 142 -10.93 -17.46 1.93
CA GLY A 142 -11.94 -16.40 1.88
C GLY A 142 -13.13 -16.65 0.96
N GLY A 143 -13.23 -17.85 0.38
CA GLY A 143 -14.24 -18.17 -0.63
C GLY A 143 -15.35 -19.13 -0.18
N TYR A 144 -16.16 -19.59 -1.15
CA TYR A 144 -17.18 -20.60 -0.90
C TYR A 144 -16.58 -22.00 -0.83
N LEU A 145 -16.51 -22.56 0.37
CA LEU A 145 -15.94 -23.89 0.62
C LEU A 145 -16.56 -24.96 -0.28
N LYS A 146 -17.88 -24.87 -0.56
CA LYS A 146 -18.58 -25.82 -1.42
C LYS A 146 -18.01 -25.88 -2.85
N LEU A 147 -17.55 -24.75 -3.38
CA LEU A 147 -16.89 -24.71 -4.69
C LEU A 147 -15.47 -25.25 -4.60
N ALA A 148 -14.72 -24.83 -3.60
CA ALA A 148 -13.35 -25.29 -3.38
C ALA A 148 -13.25 -26.81 -3.18
N LEU A 149 -14.21 -27.43 -2.51
CA LEU A 149 -14.25 -28.90 -2.30
C LEU A 149 -14.31 -29.71 -3.59
N GLN A 150 -14.64 -29.12 -4.73
CA GLN A 150 -14.58 -29.76 -6.03
C GLN A 150 -13.15 -29.85 -6.60
N PHE A 151 -12.19 -29.18 -5.95
CA PHE A 151 -10.79 -29.14 -6.35
C PHE A 151 -9.90 -29.64 -5.19
N PRO A 152 -9.76 -30.95 -5.00
CA PRO A 152 -9.00 -31.55 -3.89
C PRO A 152 -7.55 -31.04 -3.80
N ASP A 153 -6.89 -30.88 -4.94
CA ASP A 153 -5.50 -30.42 -5.01
C ASP A 153 -5.37 -28.98 -4.51
N PHE A 154 -6.40 -28.15 -4.77
CA PHE A 154 -6.45 -26.79 -4.22
C PHE A 154 -6.60 -26.80 -2.70
N ILE A 155 -7.46 -27.67 -2.15
CA ILE A 155 -7.61 -27.82 -0.69
C ILE A 155 -6.30 -28.26 -0.06
N GLN A 156 -5.61 -29.23 -0.67
CA GLN A 156 -4.30 -29.68 -0.19
C GLN A 156 -3.28 -28.52 -0.23
N TYR A 157 -3.25 -27.74 -1.31
CA TYR A 157 -2.38 -26.59 -1.43
C TYR A 157 -2.65 -25.55 -0.33
N ILE A 158 -3.91 -25.27 0.01
CA ILE A 158 -4.27 -24.35 1.11
C ILE A 158 -3.79 -24.91 2.46
N GLU A 159 -3.89 -26.21 2.69
CA GLU A 159 -3.35 -26.85 3.89
C GLU A 159 -1.84 -26.66 3.98
N ASP A 160 -1.11 -26.87 2.89
CA ASP A 160 0.35 -26.69 2.80
C ASP A 160 0.73 -25.24 3.13
N ILE A 161 0.01 -24.26 2.57
CA ILE A 161 0.21 -22.85 2.88
C ILE A 161 -0.06 -22.53 4.36
N CYS A 162 -1.09 -23.10 4.94
CA CYS A 162 -1.36 -22.91 6.38
C CYS A 162 -0.25 -23.48 7.25
N ASN A 163 0.34 -24.60 6.84
CA ASN A 163 1.49 -25.20 7.52
C ASN A 163 2.75 -24.34 7.36
N GLU A 164 3.02 -23.84 6.14
CA GLU A 164 4.12 -22.90 5.90
C GLU A 164 3.94 -21.63 6.73
N PHE A 165 2.74 -21.05 6.80
CA PHE A 165 2.47 -19.86 7.61
C PHE A 165 2.76 -20.09 9.10
N ARG A 166 2.44 -21.27 9.65
CA ARG A 166 2.80 -21.61 11.03
C ARG A 166 4.31 -21.66 11.22
N LEU A 167 5.04 -22.26 10.27
CA LEU A 167 6.50 -22.31 10.30
C LEU A 167 7.13 -20.91 10.19
N LEU A 168 6.57 -20.03 9.37
CA LEU A 168 7.00 -18.63 9.31
C LEU A 168 6.83 -17.97 10.69
N TYR A 169 5.66 -18.12 11.30
CA TYR A 169 5.38 -17.54 12.61
C TYR A 169 6.34 -18.08 13.71
N GLU A 170 6.59 -19.37 13.73
CA GLU A 170 7.53 -20.00 14.67
C GLU A 170 8.96 -19.47 14.54
N ASN A 171 9.43 -19.21 13.31
CA ASN A 171 10.78 -18.69 13.07
C ASN A 171 10.88 -17.18 13.28
N VAL A 172 9.87 -16.43 12.89
CA VAL A 172 9.83 -14.97 13.04
C VAL A 172 9.49 -14.57 14.48
N GLY A 173 8.67 -15.35 15.18
CA GLY A 173 8.27 -15.10 16.58
C GLY A 173 7.52 -13.77 16.76
N GLY A 174 6.85 -13.27 15.73
CA GLY A 174 6.18 -11.97 15.76
C GLY A 174 7.14 -10.77 15.84
N GLN A 175 8.44 -10.98 15.59
CA GLN A 175 9.45 -9.93 15.67
C GLN A 175 9.53 -9.14 14.37
N GLN A 176 9.96 -7.88 14.51
CA GLN A 176 10.25 -7.04 13.34
C GLN A 176 11.58 -7.48 12.68
N PRO A 177 11.63 -7.61 11.36
CA PRO A 177 12.87 -7.87 10.66
C PRO A 177 13.78 -6.63 10.68
N TYR A 178 15.06 -6.85 10.43
CA TYR A 178 16.01 -5.78 10.19
C TYR A 178 15.52 -4.85 9.06
N SER A 179 15.70 -3.58 9.26
CA SER A 179 15.40 -2.55 8.28
C SER A 179 16.57 -1.57 8.19
N HIS A 180 16.93 -1.16 6.99
CA HIS A 180 17.98 -0.16 6.79
C HIS A 180 17.61 1.18 7.39
N PHE A 181 16.40 1.62 7.12
CA PHE A 181 15.79 2.87 7.59
C PHE A 181 14.29 2.86 7.27
N THR A 182 13.60 3.91 7.72
CA THR A 182 12.16 4.09 7.45
C THR A 182 11.92 4.81 6.14
N VAL A 183 11.00 4.28 5.34
CA VAL A 183 10.46 4.88 4.12
C VAL A 183 9.01 5.28 4.37
N GLY A 184 8.71 6.58 4.24
CA GLY A 184 7.36 7.11 4.38
C GLY A 184 6.60 7.07 3.05
N VAL A 185 5.39 6.56 3.02
CA VAL A 185 4.48 6.67 1.87
C VAL A 185 3.43 7.70 2.22
N LEU A 186 3.38 8.79 1.45
CA LEU A 186 2.36 9.82 1.61
C LEU A 186 1.00 9.26 1.18
N ASN A 187 -0.03 9.51 1.99
CA ASN A 187 -1.31 8.85 1.87
C ASN A 187 -2.47 9.77 2.28
N SER A 188 -3.68 9.42 1.89
CA SER A 188 -4.93 10.06 2.32
C SER A 188 -5.88 9.00 2.85
N TRP A 189 -5.71 8.58 4.10
CA TRP A 189 -6.48 7.48 4.69
C TRP A 189 -7.99 7.58 4.40
N GLY A 190 -8.60 8.71 4.66
CA GLY A 190 -10.03 8.86 4.52
C GLY A 190 -10.59 8.94 3.10
N ARG A 191 -9.76 9.18 2.12
CA ARG A 191 -10.18 9.45 0.74
C ARG A 191 -9.91 8.31 -0.23
N LEU A 192 -9.05 7.37 0.14
CA LEU A 192 -8.67 6.25 -0.72
C LEU A 192 -9.88 5.42 -1.15
N ARG A 193 -10.78 5.11 -0.22
CA ARG A 193 -11.97 4.35 -0.54
C ARG A 193 -12.88 5.07 -1.51
N SER A 194 -13.19 6.33 -1.25
CA SER A 194 -14.08 7.12 -2.12
C SER A 194 -13.51 7.19 -3.54
N TRP A 195 -12.21 7.38 -3.65
CA TRP A 195 -11.52 7.37 -4.93
C TRP A 195 -11.59 6.00 -5.60
N GLY A 196 -11.25 4.92 -4.91
CA GLY A 196 -11.27 3.56 -5.45
C GLY A 196 -12.67 3.12 -5.87
N THR A 197 -13.68 3.39 -5.05
CA THR A 197 -15.08 3.10 -5.38
C THR A 197 -15.53 3.87 -6.61
N HIS A 198 -15.17 5.13 -6.72
CA HIS A 198 -15.50 5.96 -7.88
C HIS A 198 -14.81 5.45 -9.15
N MET A 199 -13.53 5.13 -9.07
CA MET A 199 -12.76 4.57 -10.18
C MET A 199 -13.38 3.26 -10.70
N VAL A 200 -13.68 2.33 -9.81
CA VAL A 200 -14.27 1.02 -10.18
C VAL A 200 -15.67 1.18 -10.74
N ALA A 201 -16.53 1.95 -10.06
CA ALA A 201 -17.92 2.13 -10.48
C ALA A 201 -18.08 2.82 -11.85
N HIS A 202 -17.13 3.67 -12.21
CA HIS A 202 -17.17 4.43 -13.47
C HIS A 202 -16.18 3.92 -14.52
N ALA A 203 -15.45 2.85 -14.25
CA ALA A 203 -14.41 2.29 -15.12
C ALA A 203 -13.44 3.36 -15.63
N ILE A 204 -13.01 4.26 -14.75
CA ILE A 204 -12.14 5.38 -15.11
C ILE A 204 -10.71 4.86 -15.24
N PRO A 205 -10.08 5.00 -16.38
CA PRO A 205 -8.72 4.52 -16.60
C PRO A 205 -7.70 5.51 -16.02
N TYR A 206 -7.44 5.43 -14.73
CA TYR A 206 -6.28 6.10 -14.15
C TYR A 206 -5.01 5.34 -14.55
N LYS A 207 -4.11 6.03 -15.23
CA LYS A 207 -2.91 5.42 -15.79
C LYS A 207 -1.89 4.99 -14.75
N GLN A 208 -1.84 5.67 -13.61
CA GLN A 208 -0.84 5.44 -12.57
C GLN A 208 -1.37 4.61 -11.38
N THR A 209 -2.55 4.01 -11.49
CA THR A 209 -3.05 3.06 -10.49
C THR A 209 -2.10 1.87 -10.34
N TYR A 210 -1.55 1.39 -11.45
CA TYR A 210 -0.55 0.32 -11.42
C TYR A 210 0.76 0.76 -10.74
N SER A 211 1.13 2.03 -10.82
CA SER A 211 2.31 2.56 -10.13
C SER A 211 2.11 2.64 -8.63
N TYR A 212 0.92 3.02 -8.17
CA TYR A 212 0.60 2.99 -6.75
C TYR A 212 0.70 1.56 -6.19
N ALA A 213 0.04 0.61 -6.84
CA ALA A 213 0.14 -0.80 -6.49
C ALA A 213 1.59 -1.31 -6.60
N GLY A 214 2.31 -0.93 -7.65
CA GLY A 214 3.70 -1.32 -7.90
C GLY A 214 4.67 -0.84 -6.82
N VAL A 215 4.52 0.40 -6.35
CA VAL A 215 5.30 0.94 -5.23
C VAL A 215 5.04 0.16 -3.95
N LEU A 216 3.76 -0.03 -3.59
CA LEU A 216 3.40 -0.75 -2.36
C LEU A 216 3.83 -2.22 -2.40
N GLU A 217 3.64 -2.89 -3.54
CA GLU A 217 4.05 -4.27 -3.74
C GLU A 217 5.57 -4.42 -3.66
N SER A 218 6.33 -3.48 -4.25
CA SER A 218 7.79 -3.45 -4.16
C SER A 218 8.24 -3.29 -2.71
N LEU A 219 7.69 -2.30 -2.00
CA LEU A 219 8.02 -2.05 -0.60
C LEU A 219 7.66 -3.22 0.32
N SER A 220 6.65 -4.02 -0.02
CA SER A 220 6.18 -5.10 0.83
C SER A 220 7.23 -6.17 1.13
N GLY A 221 8.20 -6.39 0.23
CA GLY A 221 9.29 -7.35 0.42
C GLY A 221 10.66 -6.72 0.70
N MET A 222 10.79 -5.39 0.62
CA MET A 222 12.08 -4.71 0.79
C MET A 222 12.48 -4.56 2.26
N PRO A 223 13.80 -4.56 2.57
CA PRO A 223 14.31 -4.43 3.95
C PRO A 223 14.26 -2.98 4.45
N PHE A 224 13.09 -2.38 4.37
CA PHE A 224 12.78 -1.06 4.94
C PHE A 224 11.67 -1.18 5.96
N ASP A 225 11.70 -0.33 6.97
CA ASP A 225 10.49 -0.04 7.74
C ASP A 225 9.62 0.91 6.89
N VAL A 226 8.35 0.54 6.69
CA VAL A 226 7.43 1.32 5.85
C VAL A 226 6.38 1.96 6.74
N LYS A 227 6.26 3.28 6.64
CA LYS A 227 5.29 4.07 7.38
C LYS A 227 4.37 4.80 6.40
N PHE A 228 3.06 4.67 6.60
CA PHE A 228 2.10 5.49 5.86
C PHE A 228 1.85 6.78 6.64
N ILE A 229 2.10 7.92 5.98
CA ILE A 229 1.96 9.26 6.57
C ILE A 229 0.87 9.99 5.81
N SER A 230 -0.18 10.40 6.51
CA SER A 230 -1.23 11.17 5.87
C SER A 230 -0.82 12.62 5.61
N PHE A 231 -1.38 13.21 4.56
CA PHE A 231 -1.17 14.63 4.28
C PHE A 231 -1.68 15.53 5.41
N ASP A 232 -2.71 15.07 6.15
CA ASP A 232 -3.23 15.78 7.31
C ASP A 232 -2.20 15.79 8.45
N GLU A 233 -1.57 14.64 8.76
CA GLU A 233 -0.49 14.55 9.76
C GLU A 233 0.67 15.50 9.42
N VAL A 234 1.09 15.56 8.16
CA VAL A 234 2.16 16.49 7.72
C VAL A 234 1.75 17.95 7.90
N LEU A 235 0.47 18.28 7.69
CA LEU A 235 -0.04 19.64 7.88
C LEU A 235 -0.19 20.01 9.35
N GLU A 236 -0.54 19.06 10.21
CA GLU A 236 -0.67 19.25 11.65
C GLU A 236 0.69 19.34 12.33
N ASP A 237 1.59 18.42 12.01
CA ASP A 237 2.95 18.37 12.56
C ASP A 237 3.96 17.91 11.49
N PRO A 238 4.64 18.83 10.82
CA PRO A 238 5.64 18.47 9.82
C PRO A 238 6.80 17.60 10.32
N SER A 239 7.01 17.51 11.64
CA SER A 239 8.08 16.71 12.23
C SER A 239 7.87 15.19 12.08
N VAL A 240 6.66 14.75 11.71
CA VAL A 240 6.38 13.34 11.38
C VAL A 240 7.24 12.85 10.22
N LEU A 241 7.70 13.76 9.36
CA LEU A 241 8.62 13.43 8.26
C LEU A 241 10.02 13.09 8.75
N ASP A 242 10.45 13.61 9.89
CA ASP A 242 11.81 13.42 10.44
C ASP A 242 12.05 11.97 10.88
N GLU A 243 10.98 11.18 11.04
CA GLU A 243 11.08 9.74 11.30
C GLU A 243 11.49 8.93 10.04
N CYS A 244 11.40 9.52 8.87
CA CYS A 244 11.69 8.88 7.60
C CYS A 244 13.01 9.36 7.00
N LYS A 245 13.73 8.44 6.37
CA LYS A 245 14.91 8.79 5.56
C LYS A 245 14.51 9.20 4.14
N VAL A 246 13.49 8.55 3.59
CA VAL A 246 12.93 8.80 2.26
C VAL A 246 11.41 8.84 2.35
N ILE A 247 10.78 9.75 1.62
CA ILE A 247 9.32 9.77 1.43
C ILE A 247 8.96 9.53 -0.02
N VAL A 248 7.82 8.90 -0.25
CA VAL A 248 7.31 8.56 -1.59
C VAL A 248 5.95 9.21 -1.80
N ASN A 249 5.78 9.87 -2.93
CA ASN A 249 4.48 10.36 -3.41
C ASN A 249 4.18 9.78 -4.79
N VAL A 250 3.10 9.05 -4.93
CA VAL A 250 2.79 8.25 -6.12
C VAL A 250 1.33 8.36 -6.52
N GLY A 251 1.05 8.30 -7.81
CA GLY A 251 -0.30 8.18 -8.37
C GLY A 251 -0.61 9.17 -9.48
N ASP A 252 -1.84 9.11 -9.97
CA ASP A 252 -2.38 10.07 -10.93
C ASP A 252 -2.72 11.40 -10.25
N ALA A 253 -2.67 12.47 -11.03
CA ALA A 253 -3.10 13.79 -10.58
C ALA A 253 -4.51 13.77 -9.98
N TYR A 254 -4.70 14.58 -8.96
CA TYR A 254 -6.00 14.78 -8.30
C TYR A 254 -6.62 13.53 -7.68
N THR A 255 -5.85 12.46 -7.51
CA THR A 255 -6.27 11.24 -6.80
C THR A 255 -5.89 11.28 -5.32
N ALA A 256 -6.52 10.42 -4.52
CA ALA A 256 -6.21 10.31 -3.11
C ALA A 256 -4.75 9.88 -2.84
N PRO A 257 -4.17 8.90 -3.56
CA PRO A 257 -2.77 8.52 -3.34
C PRO A 257 -1.77 9.64 -3.62
N SER A 258 -1.99 10.42 -4.69
CA SER A 258 -1.09 11.52 -5.05
C SER A 258 -1.27 12.77 -4.19
N GLY A 259 -2.37 12.87 -3.42
CA GLY A 259 -2.68 13.99 -2.53
C GLY A 259 -3.71 14.98 -3.07
N GLY A 260 -3.99 15.01 -4.36
CA GLY A 260 -5.06 15.80 -4.95
C GLY A 260 -5.09 17.27 -4.47
N SER A 261 -6.20 17.66 -3.84
CA SER A 261 -6.40 19.03 -3.37
C SER A 261 -5.53 19.48 -2.20
N TYR A 262 -4.84 18.56 -1.51
CA TYR A 262 -3.90 18.91 -0.43
C TYR A 262 -2.78 19.83 -0.93
N TRP A 263 -2.32 19.65 -2.16
CA TRP A 263 -1.26 20.45 -2.77
C TRP A 263 -1.63 21.91 -3.03
N LYS A 264 -2.91 22.29 -2.87
CA LYS A 264 -3.33 23.69 -2.86
C LYS A 264 -2.91 24.42 -1.59
N ASN A 265 -2.57 23.67 -0.52
CA ASN A 265 -2.05 24.25 0.70
C ASN A 265 -0.52 24.41 0.61
N PRO A 266 0.02 25.64 0.58
CA PRO A 266 1.45 25.85 0.45
C PRO A 266 2.25 25.32 1.66
N ALA A 267 1.62 25.16 2.83
CA ALA A 267 2.28 24.62 4.02
C ALA A 267 2.79 23.18 3.77
N LEU A 268 2.01 22.35 3.05
CA LEU A 268 2.44 21.01 2.69
C LEU A 268 3.70 21.02 1.82
N SER A 269 3.69 21.81 0.75
CA SER A 269 4.87 21.95 -0.12
C SER A 269 6.08 22.49 0.63
N CYS A 270 5.89 23.46 1.54
CA CYS A 270 6.96 24.01 2.36
C CYS A 270 7.53 22.94 3.31
N ALA A 271 6.69 22.13 3.96
CA ALA A 271 7.12 21.07 4.87
C ALA A 271 8.01 20.05 4.14
N ILE A 272 7.57 19.57 2.98
CA ILE A 272 8.33 18.58 2.19
C ILE A 272 9.62 19.20 1.62
N LYS A 273 9.57 20.40 1.12
CA LYS A 273 10.78 21.13 0.68
C LYS A 273 11.81 21.28 1.80
N ALA A 274 11.35 21.62 3.01
CA ALA A 274 12.21 21.74 4.18
C ALA A 274 12.82 20.38 4.58
N PHE A 275 12.05 19.30 4.54
CA PHE A 275 12.53 17.94 4.78
C PHE A 275 13.64 17.56 3.81
N VAL A 276 13.41 17.72 2.50
CA VAL A 276 14.42 17.38 1.48
C VAL A 276 15.64 18.30 1.60
N ALA A 277 15.45 19.60 1.78
CA ALA A 277 16.56 20.55 1.91
C ALA A 277 17.52 20.24 3.08
N LYS A 278 17.02 19.55 4.12
CA LYS A 278 17.82 19.10 5.29
C LYS A 278 18.47 17.72 5.10
N GLY A 279 18.39 17.11 3.93
CA GLY A 279 19.01 15.82 3.64
C GLY A 279 18.05 14.64 3.57
N GLY A 280 16.74 14.87 3.62
CA GLY A 280 15.73 13.84 3.34
C GLY A 280 15.66 13.48 1.86
N GLY A 281 15.22 12.24 1.57
CA GLY A 281 14.98 11.76 0.21
C GLY A 281 13.53 11.92 -0.22
N LEU A 282 13.29 12.22 -1.51
CA LEU A 282 11.94 12.22 -2.10
C LEU A 282 11.92 11.37 -3.37
N ILE A 283 10.94 10.48 -3.48
CA ILE A 283 10.63 9.80 -4.74
C ILE A 283 9.23 10.17 -5.19
N GLY A 284 9.14 10.73 -6.39
CA GLY A 284 7.88 11.04 -7.04
C GLY A 284 7.60 10.08 -8.19
N VAL A 285 6.41 9.47 -8.23
CA VAL A 285 6.04 8.50 -9.26
C VAL A 285 4.73 8.90 -9.92
N GLY A 286 4.72 8.90 -11.24
CA GLY A 286 3.56 9.27 -12.06
C GLY A 286 3.35 10.78 -12.08
N GLU A 287 2.31 11.26 -11.44
CA GLU A 287 1.99 12.69 -11.27
C GLU A 287 2.06 13.14 -9.81
N PRO A 288 3.24 13.03 -9.18
CA PRO A 288 3.41 13.39 -7.78
C PRO A 288 3.18 14.87 -7.58
N SER A 289 2.58 15.24 -6.45
CA SER A 289 2.30 16.64 -6.09
C SER A 289 1.56 17.46 -7.15
N ALA A 290 0.76 16.80 -8.00
CA ALA A 290 0.06 17.45 -9.09
C ALA A 290 -0.97 18.46 -8.59
N CYS A 291 -0.70 19.72 -8.83
CA CYS A 291 -1.61 20.83 -8.55
C CYS A 291 -1.21 22.05 -9.40
N GLN A 292 -1.82 22.16 -10.57
CA GLN A 292 -1.51 23.30 -11.47
C GLN A 292 -1.67 24.64 -10.77
N HIS A 293 -0.55 25.29 -10.52
CA HIS A 293 -0.50 26.58 -9.83
C HIS A 293 0.75 27.38 -10.24
N GLN A 294 0.59 28.66 -10.49
CA GLN A 294 1.68 29.62 -10.77
C GLN A 294 2.65 29.13 -11.88
N GLY A 295 2.13 28.50 -12.92
CA GLY A 295 2.93 28.06 -14.08
C GLY A 295 3.65 26.72 -13.89
N HIS A 296 3.47 26.06 -12.76
CA HIS A 296 3.92 24.69 -12.51
C HIS A 296 2.75 23.73 -12.44
N TYR A 297 2.98 22.50 -12.89
CA TYR A 297 2.02 21.41 -12.75
C TYR A 297 2.28 20.62 -11.46
N PHE A 298 3.55 20.35 -11.13
CA PHE A 298 3.92 19.73 -9.86
C PHE A 298 4.24 20.79 -8.82
N ALA A 299 3.55 20.76 -7.69
CA ALA A 299 3.83 21.68 -6.56
C ALA A 299 5.28 21.53 -6.03
N LEU A 300 5.89 20.36 -6.24
CA LEU A 300 7.27 20.04 -5.88
C LEU A 300 8.22 20.00 -7.08
N ALA A 301 7.89 20.63 -8.21
CA ALA A 301 8.71 20.61 -9.42
C ALA A 301 10.18 20.97 -9.14
N SER A 302 10.43 22.01 -8.35
CA SER A 302 11.79 22.46 -7.99
C SER A 302 12.57 21.44 -7.14
N VAL A 303 11.90 20.54 -6.42
CA VAL A 303 12.53 19.46 -5.65
C VAL A 303 12.75 18.25 -6.54
N LEU A 304 11.72 17.88 -7.32
CA LEU A 304 11.78 16.73 -8.21
C LEU A 304 12.72 16.90 -9.40
N GLY A 305 13.05 18.15 -9.75
CA GLY A 305 13.85 18.47 -10.93
C GLY A 305 13.09 18.29 -12.25
N VAL A 306 11.81 18.04 -12.21
CA VAL A 306 10.94 17.85 -13.40
C VAL A 306 9.62 18.55 -13.21
N ASP A 307 8.99 18.89 -14.33
CA ASP A 307 7.61 19.38 -14.36
C ASP A 307 6.88 18.83 -15.58
N LYS A 308 5.58 19.05 -15.66
CA LYS A 308 4.74 18.58 -16.76
C LYS A 308 4.19 19.75 -17.57
N GLU A 309 4.33 19.66 -18.90
CA GLU A 309 3.66 20.57 -19.82
C GLU A 309 2.18 20.19 -19.98
N VAL A 310 1.30 21.16 -19.81
CA VAL A 310 -0.14 20.96 -19.89
C VAL A 310 -0.70 21.68 -21.10
N GLY A 311 -1.31 20.93 -22.00
CA GLY A 311 -2.02 21.47 -23.17
C GLY A 311 -1.27 21.39 -24.49
N PHE A 312 0.04 21.22 -24.47
CA PHE A 312 0.85 21.07 -25.70
C PHE A 312 1.83 19.91 -25.56
N SER A 313 2.17 19.29 -26.69
CA SER A 313 3.27 18.33 -26.73
C SER A 313 4.61 19.04 -26.57
N LEU A 314 5.60 18.35 -26.00
CA LEU A 314 6.96 18.86 -25.96
C LEU A 314 7.53 19.05 -27.35
N SER A 315 8.24 20.15 -27.56
CA SER A 315 8.89 20.43 -28.83
C SER A 315 10.20 19.67 -28.95
N THR A 316 10.36 18.91 -30.05
CA THR A 316 11.61 18.20 -30.35
C THR A 316 12.80 19.15 -30.56
N ASP A 317 12.55 20.39 -30.97
CA ASP A 317 13.59 21.39 -31.17
C ASP A 317 14.04 22.05 -29.83
N LYS A 318 13.17 22.02 -28.84
CA LYS A 318 13.41 22.67 -27.55
C LYS A 318 13.97 21.72 -26.49
N TYR A 319 13.54 20.47 -26.50
CA TYR A 319 13.92 19.48 -25.51
C TYR A 319 14.67 18.32 -26.19
N ASN A 320 15.98 18.39 -26.14
CA ASN A 320 16.88 17.34 -26.64
C ASN A 320 17.72 16.86 -25.45
N TRP A 321 17.15 15.90 -24.72
CA TRP A 321 17.76 15.37 -23.52
C TRP A 321 18.92 14.45 -23.83
N LYS A 322 19.93 14.47 -22.97
CA LYS A 322 21.04 13.52 -23.01
C LYS A 322 20.96 12.63 -21.75
N GLU A 323 20.67 11.36 -21.95
CA GLU A 323 20.72 10.36 -20.90
C GLU A 323 22.13 10.21 -20.32
N GLN A 324 22.21 10.03 -19.02
CA GLN A 324 23.46 9.86 -18.28
C GLN A 324 23.43 8.55 -17.49
N PRO A 325 24.58 7.82 -17.43
CA PRO A 325 24.73 6.69 -16.53
C PRO A 325 24.50 7.11 -15.10
N HIS A 326 23.79 6.27 -14.33
CA HIS A 326 23.46 6.59 -12.96
C HIS A 326 23.37 5.34 -12.09
N PHE A 327 23.74 5.46 -10.81
CA PHE A 327 23.66 4.38 -9.82
C PHE A 327 22.31 3.63 -9.87
N ILE A 328 21.20 4.32 -10.03
CA ILE A 328 19.86 3.73 -10.04
C ILE A 328 19.70 2.65 -11.12
N THR A 329 20.38 2.79 -12.26
CA THR A 329 20.27 1.88 -13.41
C THR A 329 21.52 1.07 -13.71
N GLU A 330 22.53 1.14 -12.86
CA GLU A 330 23.84 0.55 -13.11
C GLU A 330 23.80 -0.98 -13.36
N ASP A 331 22.90 -1.69 -12.66
CA ASP A 331 22.70 -3.14 -12.79
C ASP A 331 21.43 -3.48 -13.61
N ARG A 332 20.84 -2.51 -14.27
CA ARG A 332 19.57 -2.70 -14.99
C ARG A 332 19.81 -2.88 -16.50
N PRO A 333 18.92 -3.63 -17.16
CA PRO A 333 18.93 -3.72 -18.62
C PRO A 333 18.70 -2.35 -19.25
N GLU A 334 19.07 -2.22 -20.53
CA GLU A 334 18.85 -1.00 -21.28
C GLU A 334 17.35 -0.61 -21.33
N HIS A 335 16.48 -1.61 -21.38
CA HIS A 335 15.05 -1.41 -21.38
C HIS A 335 14.48 -1.56 -19.96
N ILE A 336 13.79 -0.51 -19.49
CA ILE A 336 13.05 -0.47 -18.24
C ILE A 336 11.57 -0.31 -18.55
N ASP A 337 10.73 -1.13 -17.93
CA ASP A 337 9.28 -1.04 -18.10
C ASP A 337 8.71 0.06 -17.19
N PHE A 338 8.32 1.17 -17.80
CA PHE A 338 7.59 2.26 -17.11
C PHE A 338 6.06 2.12 -17.25
N GLY A 339 5.58 1.02 -17.82
CA GLY A 339 4.17 0.87 -18.18
C GLY A 339 3.76 1.87 -19.28
N GLU A 340 2.61 2.52 -19.10
CA GLU A 340 2.23 3.59 -20.04
C GLU A 340 3.12 4.84 -19.93
N GLY A 341 3.79 5.02 -18.78
CA GLY A 341 4.59 6.19 -18.48
C GLY A 341 3.78 7.50 -18.50
N MET A 342 4.40 8.56 -18.03
CA MET A 342 3.80 9.90 -18.15
C MET A 342 4.31 10.61 -19.38
N LYS A 343 3.43 11.38 -20.02
CA LYS A 343 3.76 12.19 -21.20
C LYS A 343 3.93 13.67 -20.82
N ASN A 344 4.68 14.38 -21.67
CA ASN A 344 4.97 15.81 -21.54
C ASN A 344 5.76 16.18 -20.28
N ILE A 345 6.57 15.27 -19.77
CA ILE A 345 7.48 15.52 -18.65
C ILE A 345 8.78 16.10 -19.17
N TYR A 346 9.17 17.26 -18.65
CA TYR A 346 10.43 17.93 -18.98
C TYR A 346 11.29 18.16 -17.75
N ALA A 347 12.61 18.15 -17.96
CA ALA A 347 13.56 18.41 -16.89
C ALA A 347 13.77 19.90 -16.65
N LEU A 348 13.95 20.27 -15.39
CA LEU A 348 14.41 21.57 -14.96
C LEU A 348 15.96 21.63 -14.98
N PRO A 349 16.57 22.80 -14.91
CA PRO A 349 18.02 22.93 -14.81
C PRO A 349 18.63 22.07 -13.68
N GLU A 350 19.86 21.60 -13.89
CA GLU A 350 20.63 20.83 -12.92
C GLU A 350 20.07 19.42 -12.63
N THR A 351 19.09 18.95 -13.41
CA THR A 351 18.54 17.61 -13.27
C THR A 351 19.33 16.60 -14.10
N THR A 352 19.71 15.49 -13.49
CA THR A 352 20.32 14.34 -14.16
C THR A 352 19.23 13.52 -14.81
N ILE A 353 19.21 13.46 -16.14
CA ILE A 353 18.25 12.68 -16.91
C ILE A 353 18.83 11.30 -17.13
N ILE A 354 18.14 10.27 -16.64
CA ILE A 354 18.62 8.89 -16.65
C ILE A 354 17.99 8.11 -17.80
N LYS A 355 16.68 8.25 -18.01
CA LYS A 355 15.94 7.61 -19.11
C LYS A 355 14.91 8.54 -19.71
N THR A 356 14.73 8.41 -21.02
CA THR A 356 13.74 9.15 -21.81
C THR A 356 12.95 8.21 -22.74
N GLU A 357 11.75 8.61 -23.09
CA GLU A 357 11.00 8.03 -24.21
C GLU A 357 10.62 9.16 -25.15
N GLY A 358 11.29 9.26 -26.29
CA GLY A 358 11.17 10.41 -27.17
C GLY A 358 11.62 11.71 -26.47
N GLN A 359 10.68 12.63 -26.25
CA GLN A 359 10.94 13.89 -25.54
C GLN A 359 10.57 13.84 -24.07
N ASP A 360 9.92 12.77 -23.63
CA ASP A 360 9.40 12.63 -22.28
C ASP A 360 10.46 12.07 -21.33
N VAL A 361 10.73 12.75 -20.23
CA VAL A 361 11.60 12.24 -19.18
C VAL A 361 10.89 11.12 -18.42
N GLN A 362 11.48 9.93 -18.41
CA GLN A 362 10.91 8.75 -17.75
C GLN A 362 11.54 8.51 -16.39
N LEU A 363 12.83 8.79 -16.25
CA LEU A 363 13.57 8.63 -15.00
C LEU A 363 14.58 9.76 -14.87
N ALA A 364 14.54 10.47 -13.75
CA ALA A 364 15.45 11.56 -13.45
C ALA A 364 15.85 11.59 -11.97
N ALA A 365 17.03 12.13 -11.71
CA ALA A 365 17.57 12.36 -10.39
C ALA A 365 17.92 13.85 -10.22
N HIS A 366 17.63 14.39 -9.05
CA HIS A 366 17.87 15.79 -8.74
C HIS A 366 18.34 15.98 -7.31
N THR A 367 19.10 17.04 -7.04
CA THR A 367 19.53 17.43 -5.70
C THR A 367 18.84 18.72 -5.28
N PHE A 368 18.38 18.77 -4.04
CA PHE A 368 17.73 19.95 -3.51
C PHE A 368 18.20 20.22 -2.07
N GLY A 369 18.97 21.28 -1.88
CA GLY A 369 19.67 21.51 -0.63
C GLY A 369 20.68 20.38 -0.33
N GLU A 370 20.57 19.73 0.82
CA GLU A 370 21.39 18.59 1.20
C GLU A 370 20.76 17.24 0.80
N GLY A 371 19.50 17.25 0.34
CA GLY A 371 18.75 16.05 -0.01
C GLY A 371 18.72 15.75 -1.50
N ARG A 372 18.11 14.63 -1.82
CA ARG A 372 18.04 14.07 -3.18
C ARG A 372 16.62 13.66 -3.53
N SER A 373 16.27 13.75 -4.78
CA SER A 373 14.97 13.30 -5.28
C SER A 373 15.08 12.50 -6.57
N VAL A 374 14.16 11.56 -6.73
CA VAL A 374 14.03 10.75 -7.94
C VAL A 374 12.63 10.93 -8.50
N TYR A 375 12.53 11.15 -9.80
CA TYR A 375 11.28 11.08 -10.53
C TYR A 375 11.23 9.82 -11.39
N ILE A 376 10.10 9.11 -11.34
CA ILE A 376 9.82 7.91 -12.12
C ILE A 376 8.45 8.10 -12.79
N SER A 377 8.36 8.00 -14.11
CA SER A 377 7.14 8.29 -14.84
C SER A 377 6.02 7.26 -14.66
N GLY A 378 6.39 6.05 -14.27
CA GLY A 378 5.50 4.93 -13.98
C GLY A 378 6.31 3.72 -13.57
N ILE A 379 5.73 2.85 -12.71
CA ILE A 379 6.43 1.68 -12.20
C ILE A 379 5.44 0.52 -11.93
N PRO A 380 5.08 -0.25 -12.97
CA PRO A 380 4.33 -1.48 -12.75
C PRO A 380 5.17 -2.45 -11.92
N TYR A 381 4.51 -3.27 -11.12
CA TYR A 381 5.24 -4.26 -10.32
C TYR A 381 5.86 -5.34 -11.20
N SER A 382 7.15 -5.51 -11.04
CA SER A 382 7.94 -6.68 -11.41
C SER A 382 9.14 -6.77 -10.46
N PHE A 383 9.84 -7.89 -10.42
CA PHE A 383 11.04 -8.00 -9.59
C PHE A 383 12.15 -7.05 -10.06
N GLU A 384 12.27 -6.85 -11.37
CA GLU A 384 13.22 -5.91 -11.96
C GLU A 384 12.88 -4.46 -11.58
N ASN A 385 11.61 -4.08 -11.65
CA ASN A 385 11.17 -2.76 -11.24
C ASN A 385 11.26 -2.55 -9.73
N ALA A 386 11.01 -3.58 -8.93
CA ALA A 386 11.26 -3.54 -7.50
C ALA A 386 12.74 -3.28 -7.20
N ARG A 387 13.66 -3.90 -7.94
CA ARG A 387 15.10 -3.64 -7.82
C ARG A 387 15.48 -2.21 -8.24
N LEU A 388 14.90 -1.70 -9.32
CA LEU A 388 15.08 -0.31 -9.74
C LEU A 388 14.65 0.65 -8.63
N PHE A 389 13.48 0.38 -8.05
CA PHE A 389 12.93 1.20 -6.97
C PHE A 389 13.76 1.12 -5.69
N TYR A 390 14.26 -0.06 -5.35
CA TYR A 390 15.19 -0.28 -4.24
C TYR A 390 16.45 0.59 -4.37
N ARG A 391 17.08 0.60 -5.56
CA ARG A 391 18.23 1.44 -5.84
C ARG A 391 17.89 2.94 -5.80
N ALA A 392 16.71 3.32 -6.29
CA ALA A 392 16.24 4.70 -6.22
C ALA A 392 16.08 5.17 -4.76
N ILE A 393 15.56 4.30 -3.88
CA ILE A 393 15.44 4.58 -2.44
C ILE A 393 16.83 4.77 -1.81
N PHE A 394 17.79 3.89 -2.06
CA PHE A 394 19.15 4.02 -1.51
C PHE A 394 19.84 5.29 -1.98
N TRP A 395 19.70 5.61 -3.26
CA TRP A 395 20.28 6.85 -3.79
C TRP A 395 19.62 8.10 -3.18
N ALA A 396 18.30 8.12 -3.08
CA ALA A 396 17.58 9.24 -2.46
C ALA A 396 17.94 9.38 -0.97
N ALA A 397 18.21 8.28 -0.30
CA ALA A 397 18.67 8.27 1.09
C ALA A 397 20.12 8.71 1.29
N GLY A 398 20.96 8.70 0.24
CA GLY A 398 22.42 8.89 0.36
C GLY A 398 23.13 7.75 1.07
N GLU A 399 22.62 6.52 0.93
CA GLU A 399 23.05 5.32 1.66
C GLU A 399 23.49 4.18 0.70
N GLU A 400 23.95 4.52 -0.50
CA GLU A 400 24.26 3.57 -1.57
C GLU A 400 25.23 2.47 -1.15
N GLU A 401 26.21 2.82 -0.30
CA GLU A 401 27.24 1.86 0.17
C GLU A 401 26.66 0.77 1.09
N ARG A 402 25.52 1.04 1.72
CA ARG A 402 24.84 0.08 2.61
C ARG A 402 23.87 -0.85 1.88
N MET A 403 23.67 -0.65 0.58
CA MET A 403 22.70 -1.40 -0.21
C MET A 403 22.90 -2.92 -0.13
N LYS A 404 24.19 -3.37 -0.08
CA LYS A 404 24.54 -4.80 -0.08
C LYS A 404 24.62 -5.40 1.34
N ILE A 405 23.76 -5.00 2.25
CA ILE A 405 23.58 -5.60 3.58
C ILE A 405 22.24 -6.34 3.58
N TRP A 406 22.21 -7.63 3.91
CA TRP A 406 21.04 -8.49 3.82
C TRP A 406 20.42 -8.41 2.42
N TYR A 407 21.21 -8.70 1.41
CA TYR A 407 20.94 -8.45 0.02
C TYR A 407 21.14 -9.71 -0.83
N SER A 408 20.43 -9.79 -1.93
CA SER A 408 20.62 -10.81 -2.98
C SER A 408 20.93 -10.15 -4.32
N GLU A 409 21.84 -10.71 -5.11
CA GLU A 409 22.11 -10.24 -6.47
C GLU A 409 20.99 -10.61 -7.45
N ASN A 410 20.22 -11.66 -7.15
CA ASN A 410 19.07 -12.07 -7.95
C ASN A 410 17.80 -11.33 -7.48
N ASP A 411 17.12 -10.69 -8.40
CA ASP A 411 15.93 -9.88 -8.12
C ASP A 411 14.76 -10.70 -7.56
N ASN A 412 14.70 -11.99 -7.89
CA ASN A 412 13.65 -12.91 -7.46
C ASN A 412 13.85 -13.45 -6.03
N ILE A 413 14.98 -13.10 -5.40
CA ILE A 413 15.35 -13.63 -4.10
C ILE A 413 15.45 -12.50 -3.09
N GLU A 414 14.85 -12.71 -1.94
CA GLU A 414 14.88 -11.78 -0.82
C GLU A 414 15.57 -12.38 0.40
N VAL A 415 16.24 -11.52 1.18
CA VAL A 415 16.92 -11.89 2.42
C VAL A 415 16.29 -11.10 3.57
N ASN A 416 15.77 -11.81 4.58
CA ASN A 416 15.17 -11.19 5.75
C ASN A 416 15.88 -11.65 7.02
N TYR A 417 16.40 -10.71 7.79
CA TYR A 417 17.07 -10.96 9.07
C TYR A 417 16.21 -10.50 10.24
N TYR A 418 16.16 -11.30 11.29
CA TYR A 418 15.42 -11.07 12.52
C TYR A 418 16.37 -10.96 13.71
N PRO A 419 16.75 -9.74 14.10
CA PRO A 419 17.76 -9.53 15.16
C PRO A 419 17.40 -10.16 16.50
N ALA A 420 16.10 -10.14 16.87
CA ALA A 420 15.64 -10.68 18.15
C ALA A 420 15.75 -12.19 18.26
N THR A 421 15.73 -12.92 17.15
CA THR A 421 15.89 -14.39 17.13
C THR A 421 17.28 -14.83 16.67
N GLY A 422 18.10 -13.90 16.14
CA GLY A 422 19.39 -14.22 15.53
C GLY A 422 19.27 -15.08 14.28
N LYS A 423 18.14 -15.05 13.59
CA LYS A 423 17.88 -15.86 12.40
C LYS A 423 17.71 -14.99 11.16
N TYR A 424 18.09 -15.53 10.02
CA TYR A 424 17.71 -14.94 8.73
C TYR A 424 17.15 -16.01 7.79
N CYS A 425 16.34 -15.60 6.85
CA CYS A 425 15.90 -16.47 5.77
C CYS A 425 16.25 -15.90 4.40
N VAL A 426 16.43 -16.82 3.46
CA VAL A 426 16.61 -16.57 2.03
C VAL A 426 15.42 -17.19 1.30
N VAL A 427 14.74 -16.42 0.48
CA VAL A 427 13.43 -16.77 -0.08
C VAL A 427 13.49 -16.66 -1.60
N ASN A 428 13.18 -17.75 -2.29
CA ASN A 428 12.89 -17.72 -3.73
C ASN A 428 11.42 -17.38 -3.95
N ASN A 429 11.17 -16.22 -4.52
CA ASN A 429 9.82 -15.73 -4.82
C ASN A 429 9.30 -16.13 -6.19
N THR A 430 9.83 -17.21 -6.77
CA THR A 430 9.38 -17.79 -8.04
C THR A 430 9.15 -19.31 -7.90
N TYR A 431 8.44 -19.86 -8.85
CA TYR A 431 8.24 -21.32 -8.96
C TYR A 431 9.25 -21.97 -9.92
N GLU A 432 10.38 -21.31 -10.13
CA GLU A 432 11.53 -21.82 -10.87
C GLU A 432 12.75 -21.87 -9.94
N PRO A 433 13.70 -22.82 -10.13
CA PRO A 433 14.92 -22.82 -9.36
C PRO A 433 15.74 -21.56 -9.67
N GLN A 434 16.40 -21.02 -8.65
CA GLN A 434 17.17 -19.79 -8.76
C GLN A 434 18.56 -19.93 -8.17
N ASP A 435 19.56 -19.37 -8.86
CA ASP A 435 20.90 -19.17 -8.35
C ASP A 435 21.14 -17.72 -7.95
N THR A 436 21.85 -17.51 -6.85
CA THR A 436 22.19 -16.16 -6.40
C THR A 436 23.48 -16.11 -5.60
N VAL A 437 23.98 -14.90 -5.42
CA VAL A 437 24.92 -14.53 -4.37
C VAL A 437 24.16 -13.67 -3.35
N ILE A 438 24.12 -14.11 -2.11
CA ILE A 438 23.57 -13.32 -0.99
C ILE A 438 24.69 -12.64 -0.21
N TYR A 439 24.36 -11.52 0.41
CA TYR A 439 25.21 -10.78 1.34
C TYR A 439 24.56 -10.76 2.71
N ASP A 440 25.29 -11.12 3.74
CA ASP A 440 24.84 -11.07 5.13
C ASP A 440 24.96 -9.66 5.74
N GLY A 441 24.67 -9.53 7.05
CA GLY A 441 24.75 -8.27 7.78
C GLY A 441 26.18 -7.68 7.90
N ARG A 442 27.21 -8.46 7.59
CA ARG A 442 28.62 -8.05 7.56
C ARG A 442 29.14 -7.79 6.16
N GLY A 443 28.28 -7.93 5.15
CA GLY A 443 28.68 -7.84 3.74
C GLY A 443 29.46 -9.06 3.22
N LYS A 444 29.51 -10.15 4.00
CA LYS A 444 30.09 -11.42 3.52
C LYS A 444 29.12 -12.05 2.52
N ASN A 445 29.66 -12.46 1.38
CA ASN A 445 28.86 -13.09 0.34
C ASN A 445 28.91 -14.62 0.38
N THR A 446 27.85 -15.24 -0.12
CA THR A 446 27.70 -16.69 -0.23
C THR A 446 26.87 -17.03 -1.46
N SER A 447 27.35 -17.92 -2.33
CA SER A 447 26.57 -18.44 -3.46
C SER A 447 25.58 -19.48 -2.98
N MET A 448 24.36 -19.43 -3.47
CA MET A 448 23.28 -20.35 -3.12
C MET A 448 22.48 -20.75 -4.34
N HIS A 449 22.00 -22.01 -4.31
CA HIS A 449 20.94 -22.53 -5.18
C HIS A 449 19.68 -22.71 -4.36
N LEU A 450 18.54 -22.21 -4.85
CA LEU A 450 17.27 -22.28 -4.17
C LEU A 450 16.25 -23.00 -5.06
N GLU A 451 15.60 -23.98 -4.51
CA GLU A 451 14.51 -24.68 -5.14
C GLU A 451 13.29 -23.76 -5.39
N PRO A 452 12.38 -24.14 -6.30
CA PRO A 452 11.16 -23.39 -6.57
C PRO A 452 10.39 -23.05 -5.32
N ASN A 453 10.05 -21.79 -5.13
CA ASN A 453 9.31 -21.26 -3.96
C ASN A 453 9.95 -21.58 -2.60
N GLY A 454 11.23 -21.96 -2.57
CA GLY A 454 11.92 -22.38 -1.36
C GLY A 454 12.15 -21.23 -0.38
N ILE A 455 12.10 -21.55 0.90
CA ILE A 455 12.52 -20.70 2.00
C ILE A 455 13.54 -21.45 2.86
N TYR A 456 14.70 -20.82 3.12
CA TYR A 456 15.82 -21.42 3.83
C TYR A 456 16.18 -20.57 5.05
N TRP A 457 16.21 -21.20 6.22
CA TRP A 457 16.48 -20.53 7.49
C TRP A 457 17.90 -20.83 7.98
N PHE A 458 18.55 -19.80 8.48
CA PHE A 458 19.91 -19.87 8.98
C PHE A 458 20.02 -19.11 10.31
N ASP A 459 20.91 -19.59 11.19
CA ASP A 459 21.30 -18.84 12.36
C ASP A 459 22.40 -17.82 11.98
N PHE A 460 22.35 -16.65 12.60
CA PHE A 460 23.35 -15.62 12.41
C PHE A 460 23.87 -15.17 13.79
N ASP A 461 25.07 -15.63 14.12
CA ASP A 461 25.77 -15.21 15.32
C ASP A 461 26.33 -13.80 15.09
N GLY A 462 25.64 -12.80 15.60
CA GLY A 462 26.03 -11.40 15.53
C GLY A 462 27.30 -11.03 16.31
N GLN A 463 27.99 -12.02 16.92
CA GLN A 463 29.25 -11.79 17.60
C GLN A 463 30.41 -11.72 16.58
N GLU A 464 31.21 -10.70 16.73
CA GLU A 464 32.47 -10.51 16.00
C GLU A 464 33.42 -11.70 16.14
#